data_44000a5886d45704b1ab4abbefd750d2
#
_entry.id   44000a5886d45704b1ab4abbefd750d2
#
_cell.length_a   1.000
_cell.length_b   1.000
_cell.length_c   1.000
_cell.angle_alpha   90.00
_cell.angle_beta   90.00
_cell.angle_gamma   90.00
#
_symmetry.space_group_name_H-M   'P 1'
#
loop_
_entity.id
_entity.type
_entity.pdbx_description
1 polymer ?
#
loop_
_entity_poly.entity_id
_entity_poly.type
_entity_poly.pdbx_seq_one_letter_code
_entity_poly.pdbx_strand_id
1 'polypeptide(L)'
;MKLTPAGRLYGLGAILLVALTICSRNFSRVGGPSFIVPLGVAGIAYLLAIRELFATPKFPRRVIVIGLVLAGLWRVPFLLSSPGPDDDIHRYLWDGRIQRLGYNPYLVVPSDPAVRELHTPETRTLNNPDLPSPYPPGAQMFFRAITAIHESLFSLKVAFVFCDLTIILVLLEILRSSGQGTHWVLAYAWHPLLATDVAGSGHIDIVGVLLLLVSAAALGRRWRAVAAVAFGLAVAVKFLPIVLLPLYWKRVRIRDGILAAAVVGLLYVPFLNHGRIPIGSLGTYVRSFRFNDPVFAALERVAAPQFAVGLAVVAGFLVALWLRSKATEWSSDTFAWPMAASLLCAPVVYPWYLLWLLPFVRSASTVPIIIWTVSIIPTYYVWHLRTLDRPWLVPGWIMVFEYGSVATAAAIIEFRRLRRRSAPRSSIE
;
A
#
# COMPACT_ATOMS: atom_id res chain seq x y z
N MET A 1 34.57 1.68 20.64
CA MET A 1 33.38 2.07 21.41
C MET A 1 32.14 1.53 20.69
N LYS A 2 31.36 0.63 21.29
CA LYS A 2 30.14 0.09 20.65
C LYS A 2 29.06 1.17 20.68
N LEU A 3 28.48 1.49 19.53
CA LEU A 3 27.36 2.45 19.43
C LEU A 3 26.17 1.99 20.26
N THR A 4 25.52 2.92 20.93
CA THR A 4 24.23 2.67 21.62
C THR A 4 23.12 2.33 20.62
N PRO A 5 22.02 1.67 21.02
CA PRO A 5 20.89 1.43 20.13
C PRO A 5 20.35 2.71 19.47
N ALA A 6 20.27 3.81 20.20
CA ALA A 6 19.92 5.12 19.66
C ALA A 6 20.95 5.63 18.63
N GLY A 7 22.24 5.49 18.92
CA GLY A 7 23.31 5.87 17.99
C GLY A 7 23.28 5.08 16.69
N ARG A 8 22.99 3.76 16.77
CA ARG A 8 22.80 2.92 15.58
C ARG A 8 21.58 3.38 14.75
N LEU A 9 20.47 3.67 15.41
CA LEU A 9 19.26 4.13 14.73
C LEU A 9 19.49 5.48 14.04
N TYR A 10 20.20 6.43 14.67
CA TYR A 10 20.57 7.69 14.03
C TYR A 10 21.48 7.49 12.80
N GLY A 11 22.46 6.59 12.88
CA GLY A 11 23.31 6.24 11.73
C GLY A 11 22.50 5.66 10.57
N LEU A 12 21.56 4.75 10.85
CA LEU A 12 20.66 4.18 9.84
C LEU A 12 19.72 5.24 9.24
N GLY A 13 19.21 6.16 10.07
CA GLY A 13 18.42 7.31 9.59
C GLY A 13 19.22 8.23 8.67
N ALA A 14 20.51 8.46 8.95
CA ALA A 14 21.38 9.23 8.08
C ALA A 14 21.65 8.51 6.74
N ILE A 15 21.85 7.18 6.77
CA ILE A 15 21.99 6.37 5.54
C ILE A 15 20.71 6.47 4.69
N LEU A 16 19.53 6.32 5.31
CA LEU A 16 18.24 6.51 4.64
C LEU A 16 18.12 7.89 4.00
N LEU A 17 18.50 8.96 4.74
CA LEU A 17 18.44 10.32 4.23
C LEU A 17 19.32 10.51 2.99
N VAL A 18 20.57 10.04 3.04
CA VAL A 18 21.51 10.14 1.91
C VAL A 18 21.00 9.32 0.72
N ALA A 19 20.64 8.05 0.96
CA ALA A 19 20.20 7.15 -0.10
C ALA A 19 18.93 7.65 -0.78
N LEU A 20 17.92 8.09 -0.02
CA LEU A 20 16.68 8.64 -0.56
C LEU A 20 16.89 9.99 -1.25
N THR A 21 17.81 10.83 -0.78
CA THR A 21 18.19 12.08 -1.49
C THR A 21 18.82 11.78 -2.85
N ILE A 22 19.70 10.76 -2.93
CA ILE A 22 20.27 10.33 -4.23
C ILE A 22 19.15 9.77 -5.12
N CYS A 23 18.25 8.97 -4.56
CA CYS A 23 17.13 8.40 -5.27
C CYS A 23 16.22 9.50 -5.85
N SER A 24 15.88 10.53 -5.06
CA SER A 24 15.01 11.64 -5.52
C SER A 24 15.63 12.45 -6.66
N ARG A 25 16.94 12.65 -6.66
CA ARG A 25 17.66 13.33 -7.77
C ARG A 25 17.65 12.52 -9.07
N ASN A 26 17.41 11.22 -8.98
CA ASN A 26 17.32 10.30 -10.11
C ASN A 26 15.87 9.83 -10.36
N PHE A 27 14.89 10.52 -9.80
CA PHE A 27 13.49 10.10 -9.85
C PHE A 27 12.91 10.06 -11.28
N SER A 28 13.41 10.90 -12.19
CA SER A 28 13.08 10.84 -13.62
C SER A 28 13.62 9.59 -14.35
N ARG A 29 14.48 8.80 -13.68
CA ARG A 29 15.09 7.57 -14.21
C ARG A 29 14.68 6.35 -13.37
N VAL A 30 13.41 6.32 -12.96
CA VAL A 30 12.85 5.17 -12.22
C VAL A 30 13.22 3.87 -12.92
N GLY A 31 13.68 2.90 -12.14
CA GLY A 31 14.11 1.59 -12.64
C GLY A 31 15.55 1.52 -13.12
N GLY A 32 16.23 2.63 -13.37
CA GLY A 32 17.65 2.64 -13.71
C GLY A 32 18.56 2.37 -12.49
N PRO A 33 19.82 1.96 -12.71
CA PRO A 33 20.76 1.65 -11.60
C PRO A 33 20.93 2.80 -10.62
N SER A 34 20.95 4.05 -11.09
CA SER A 34 21.08 5.26 -10.27
C SER A 34 19.87 5.50 -9.35
N PHE A 35 18.72 4.86 -9.61
CA PHE A 35 17.53 4.87 -8.77
C PHE A 35 17.45 3.62 -7.89
N ILE A 36 17.60 2.41 -8.48
CA ILE A 36 17.40 1.14 -7.77
C ILE A 36 18.47 0.90 -6.71
N VAL A 37 19.74 1.20 -6.99
CA VAL A 37 20.83 0.93 -6.04
C VAL A 37 20.67 1.77 -4.77
N PRO A 38 20.48 3.10 -4.80
CA PRO A 38 20.21 3.87 -3.59
C PRO A 38 18.93 3.42 -2.88
N LEU A 39 17.87 3.09 -3.61
CA LEU A 39 16.64 2.61 -3.01
C LEU A 39 16.84 1.25 -2.32
N GLY A 40 17.64 0.36 -2.89
CA GLY A 40 18.05 -0.90 -2.25
C GLY A 40 18.86 -0.68 -0.98
N VAL A 41 19.82 0.28 -1.00
CA VAL A 41 20.56 0.69 0.21
C VAL A 41 19.62 1.23 1.29
N ALA A 42 18.64 2.06 0.92
CA ALA A 42 17.60 2.53 1.84
C ALA A 42 16.78 1.36 2.40
N GLY A 43 16.39 0.39 1.57
CA GLY A 43 15.69 -0.83 1.99
C GLY A 43 16.51 -1.65 3.00
N ILE A 44 17.81 -1.86 2.77
CA ILE A 44 18.67 -2.57 3.72
C ILE A 44 18.81 -1.79 5.03
N ALA A 45 19.03 -0.48 4.97
CA ALA A 45 19.11 0.37 6.16
C ALA A 45 17.79 0.33 6.96
N TYR A 46 16.64 0.32 6.28
CA TYR A 46 15.34 0.13 6.90
C TYR A 46 15.22 -1.23 7.61
N LEU A 47 15.61 -2.34 6.96
CA LEU A 47 15.56 -3.66 7.59
C LEU A 47 16.46 -3.75 8.83
N LEU A 48 17.64 -3.11 8.80
CA LEU A 48 18.52 -3.00 9.96
C LEU A 48 17.89 -2.14 11.06
N ALA A 49 17.19 -1.06 10.72
CA ALA A 49 16.43 -0.26 11.67
C ALA A 49 15.28 -1.09 12.32
N ILE A 50 14.53 -1.86 11.55
CA ILE A 50 13.54 -2.80 12.06
C ILE A 50 14.15 -3.78 13.06
N ARG A 51 15.32 -4.35 12.76
CA ARG A 51 16.04 -5.22 13.70
C ARG A 51 16.35 -4.51 15.02
N GLU A 52 16.78 -3.24 14.98
CA GLU A 52 17.02 -2.45 16.20
C GLU A 52 15.74 -2.17 16.99
N LEU A 53 14.62 -1.92 16.30
CA LEU A 53 13.31 -1.75 16.95
C LEU A 53 12.86 -3.03 17.68
N PHE A 54 13.13 -4.23 17.10
CA PHE A 54 12.85 -5.51 17.75
C PHE A 54 13.79 -5.79 18.91
N ALA A 55 15.06 -5.40 18.82
CA ALA A 55 16.08 -5.68 19.83
C ALA A 55 15.99 -4.76 21.05
N THR A 56 15.32 -3.60 20.92
CA THR A 56 15.29 -2.57 21.95
C THR A 56 13.86 -2.33 22.44
N PRO A 57 13.50 -2.75 23.66
CA PRO A 57 12.12 -2.67 24.15
C PRO A 57 11.57 -1.23 24.24
N LYS A 58 12.44 -0.25 24.44
CA LYS A 58 12.03 1.14 24.61
C LYS A 58 13.12 2.11 24.13
N PHE A 59 12.71 3.11 23.39
CA PHE A 59 13.57 4.25 23.00
C PHE A 59 13.16 5.54 23.73
N PRO A 60 14.10 6.46 24.04
CA PRO A 60 13.78 7.79 24.54
C PRO A 60 12.88 8.55 23.56
N ARG A 61 11.98 9.38 24.10
CA ARG A 61 11.04 10.20 23.28
C ARG A 61 11.76 11.02 22.21
N ARG A 62 12.93 11.60 22.54
CA ARG A 62 13.72 12.38 21.58
C ARG A 62 14.14 11.59 20.35
N VAL A 63 14.45 10.27 20.49
CA VAL A 63 14.82 9.40 19.37
C VAL A 63 13.65 9.25 18.41
N ILE A 64 12.45 9.07 18.95
CA ILE A 64 11.22 8.95 18.16
C ILE A 64 10.93 10.26 17.44
N VAL A 65 11.02 11.39 18.14
CA VAL A 65 10.78 12.72 17.54
C VAL A 65 11.78 13.00 16.41
N ILE A 66 13.09 12.79 16.64
CA ILE A 66 14.11 12.97 15.61
C ILE A 66 13.85 12.00 14.44
N GLY A 67 13.50 10.74 14.72
CA GLY A 67 13.15 9.78 13.69
C GLY A 67 11.95 10.21 12.83
N LEU A 68 10.95 10.81 13.43
CA LEU A 68 9.79 11.35 12.70
C LEU A 68 10.13 12.62 11.90
N VAL A 69 10.98 13.48 12.43
CA VAL A 69 11.49 14.65 11.69
C VAL A 69 12.27 14.20 10.46
N LEU A 70 13.18 13.23 10.60
CA LEU A 70 13.90 12.65 9.47
C LEU A 70 12.92 12.06 8.44
N ALA A 71 11.91 11.30 8.89
CA ALA A 71 10.88 10.75 8.02
C ALA A 71 10.13 11.83 7.23
N GLY A 72 9.85 12.96 7.82
CA GLY A 72 9.30 14.13 7.11
C GLY A 72 10.28 14.71 6.08
N LEU A 73 11.55 14.90 6.50
CA LEU A 73 12.56 15.53 5.66
C LEU A 73 12.84 14.77 4.35
N TRP A 74 12.94 13.45 4.39
CA TRP A 74 13.22 12.71 3.15
C TRP A 74 12.02 12.57 2.19
N ARG A 75 10.79 12.90 2.62
CA ARG A 75 9.64 13.03 1.73
C ARG A 75 9.66 14.30 0.89
N VAL A 76 10.25 15.38 1.41
CA VAL A 76 10.25 16.70 0.76
C VAL A 76 10.87 16.68 -0.64
N PRO A 77 12.08 16.12 -0.88
CA PRO A 77 12.65 16.09 -2.22
C PRO A 77 11.77 15.35 -3.24
N PHE A 78 11.11 14.27 -2.82
CA PHE A 78 10.18 13.51 -3.67
C PHE A 78 8.89 14.28 -3.93
N LEU A 79 8.35 14.97 -2.91
CA LEU A 79 7.17 15.82 -3.09
C LEU A 79 7.40 16.91 -4.12
N LEU A 80 8.60 17.48 -4.16
CA LEU A 80 9.00 18.54 -5.09
C LEU A 80 9.45 18.02 -6.46
N SER A 81 9.71 16.71 -6.61
CA SER A 81 10.08 16.11 -7.90
C SER A 81 8.86 15.95 -8.80
N SER A 82 9.07 15.99 -10.12
CA SER A 82 8.03 15.64 -11.07
C SER A 82 7.82 14.12 -11.10
N PRO A 83 6.57 13.63 -11.09
CA PRO A 83 6.28 12.23 -11.35
C PRO A 83 6.72 11.85 -12.77
N GLY A 84 7.00 10.56 -13.01
CA GLY A 84 7.31 10.05 -14.34
C GLY A 84 6.13 10.20 -15.31
N PRO A 85 6.40 10.23 -16.63
CA PRO A 85 5.36 10.12 -17.63
C PRO A 85 4.60 8.83 -17.44
N ASP A 86 3.69 8.33 -17.51
CA ASP A 86 3.03 7.02 -17.26
C ASP A 86 2.73 6.71 -15.78
N ASP A 87 3.05 7.60 -14.83
CA ASP A 87 2.61 7.42 -13.45
C ASP A 87 1.08 7.60 -13.35
N ASP A 88 0.47 6.81 -12.48
CA ASP A 88 -0.99 6.80 -12.28
C ASP A 88 -1.57 8.17 -11.90
N ILE A 89 -0.78 9.05 -11.31
CA ILE A 89 -1.21 10.38 -10.87
C ILE A 89 -1.70 11.27 -12.02
N HIS A 90 -1.17 11.09 -13.24
CA HIS A 90 -1.66 11.79 -14.44
C HIS A 90 -3.10 11.37 -14.77
N ARG A 91 -3.42 10.09 -14.51
CA ARG A 91 -4.78 9.57 -14.65
C ARG A 91 -5.71 10.13 -13.58
N TYR A 92 -5.23 10.27 -12.34
CA TYR A 92 -6.03 10.87 -11.27
C TYR A 92 -6.38 12.33 -11.55
N LEU A 93 -5.41 13.08 -12.09
CA LEU A 93 -5.63 14.47 -12.53
C LEU A 93 -6.70 14.54 -13.64
N TRP A 94 -6.58 13.66 -14.65
CA TRP A 94 -7.57 13.53 -15.71
C TRP A 94 -8.96 13.18 -15.18
N ASP A 95 -9.06 12.12 -14.40
CA ASP A 95 -10.34 11.66 -13.86
C ASP A 95 -11.03 12.74 -13.00
N GLY A 96 -10.26 13.47 -12.19
CA GLY A 96 -10.79 14.59 -11.42
C GLY A 96 -11.26 15.77 -12.30
N ARG A 97 -10.48 16.11 -13.33
CA ARG A 97 -10.78 17.17 -14.28
C ARG A 97 -12.07 16.89 -15.05
N ILE A 98 -12.19 15.73 -15.70
CA ILE A 98 -13.35 15.43 -16.55
C ILE A 98 -14.64 15.35 -15.75
N GLN A 99 -14.59 14.89 -14.49
CA GLN A 99 -15.76 14.91 -13.59
C GLN A 99 -16.25 16.34 -13.32
N ARG A 100 -15.33 17.30 -13.16
CA ARG A 100 -15.68 18.73 -12.95
C ARG A 100 -16.29 19.35 -14.20
N LEU A 101 -15.92 18.82 -15.37
CA LEU A 101 -16.50 19.21 -16.67
C LEU A 101 -17.81 18.48 -17.00
N GLY A 102 -18.32 17.65 -16.08
CA GLY A 102 -19.60 16.95 -16.23
C GLY A 102 -19.52 15.60 -16.94
N TYR A 103 -18.33 15.09 -17.22
CA TYR A 103 -18.17 13.78 -17.86
C TYR A 103 -18.05 12.66 -16.84
N ASN A 104 -18.47 11.45 -17.24
CA ASN A 104 -18.33 10.25 -16.43
C ASN A 104 -17.00 9.53 -16.76
N PRO A 105 -16.03 9.42 -15.82
CA PRO A 105 -14.72 8.85 -16.07
C PRO A 105 -14.75 7.35 -16.43
N TYR A 106 -15.84 6.67 -16.14
CA TYR A 106 -16.03 5.25 -16.48
C TYR A 106 -16.49 5.04 -17.93
N LEU A 107 -16.91 6.10 -18.61
CA LEU A 107 -17.42 6.04 -20.00
C LEU A 107 -16.51 6.76 -20.97
N VAL A 108 -15.70 7.69 -20.49
CA VAL A 108 -14.77 8.48 -21.34
C VAL A 108 -13.46 7.73 -21.51
N VAL A 109 -13.07 7.54 -22.77
CA VAL A 109 -11.76 7.03 -23.15
C VAL A 109 -10.84 8.23 -23.42
N PRO A 110 -9.72 8.40 -22.71
CA PRO A 110 -8.87 9.59 -22.85
C PRO A 110 -8.31 9.82 -24.26
N SER A 111 -8.04 8.75 -25.03
CA SER A 111 -7.53 8.84 -26.39
C SER A 111 -8.60 9.21 -27.42
N ASP A 112 -9.90 9.28 -27.04
CA ASP A 112 -10.97 9.66 -27.96
C ASP A 112 -10.74 11.08 -28.50
N PRO A 113 -10.71 11.27 -29.84
CA PRO A 113 -10.59 12.60 -30.45
C PRO A 113 -11.59 13.63 -29.94
N ALA A 114 -12.80 13.20 -29.55
CA ALA A 114 -13.86 14.08 -29.04
C ALA A 114 -13.49 14.77 -27.71
N VAL A 115 -12.54 14.22 -26.93
CA VAL A 115 -12.10 14.80 -25.65
C VAL A 115 -10.68 15.38 -25.71
N ARG A 116 -10.07 15.43 -26.88
CA ARG A 116 -8.68 15.89 -27.09
C ARG A 116 -8.41 17.28 -26.50
N GLU A 117 -9.36 18.20 -26.66
CA GLU A 117 -9.25 19.59 -26.16
C GLU A 117 -9.41 19.70 -24.64
N LEU A 118 -9.86 18.63 -23.98
CA LEU A 118 -10.00 18.59 -22.53
C LEU A 118 -8.67 18.27 -21.82
N HIS A 119 -7.64 17.81 -22.54
CA HIS A 119 -6.34 17.49 -21.96
C HIS A 119 -5.52 18.74 -21.63
N THR A 120 -4.86 18.70 -20.48
CA THR A 120 -3.75 19.60 -20.15
C THR A 120 -2.42 18.96 -20.57
N PRO A 121 -1.30 19.70 -20.56
CA PRO A 121 0.01 19.10 -20.82
C PRO A 121 0.30 17.88 -19.94
N GLU A 122 -0.06 17.92 -18.66
CA GLU A 122 0.16 16.85 -17.69
C GLU A 122 -0.72 15.62 -17.98
N THR A 123 -1.97 15.81 -18.41
CA THR A 123 -2.88 14.69 -18.66
C THR A 123 -2.67 14.02 -20.02
N ARG A 124 -1.89 14.64 -20.93
CA ARG A 124 -1.50 14.00 -22.20
C ARG A 124 -0.53 12.83 -22.03
N THR A 125 0.14 12.74 -20.87
CA THR A 125 1.13 11.70 -20.57
C THR A 125 0.56 10.60 -19.67
N LEU A 126 -0.78 10.53 -19.50
CA LEU A 126 -1.40 9.49 -18.68
C LEU A 126 -1.21 8.09 -19.29
N ASN A 127 -1.12 7.09 -18.42
CA ASN A 127 -1.01 5.70 -18.84
C ASN A 127 -2.34 5.13 -19.36
N ASN A 128 -2.26 4.10 -20.22
CA ASN A 128 -3.42 3.38 -20.78
C ASN A 128 -4.52 4.31 -21.31
N PRO A 129 -4.20 5.23 -22.24
CA PRO A 129 -5.15 6.25 -22.70
C PRO A 129 -6.37 5.67 -23.44
N ASP A 130 -6.27 4.42 -23.93
CA ASP A 130 -7.34 3.73 -24.65
C ASP A 130 -8.36 3.04 -23.73
N LEU A 131 -8.22 3.20 -22.42
CA LEU A 131 -9.10 2.59 -21.44
C LEU A 131 -9.81 3.65 -20.58
N PRO A 132 -11.12 3.51 -20.29
CA PRO A 132 -11.79 4.31 -19.27
C PRO A 132 -11.25 4.01 -17.88
N SER A 133 -11.64 4.78 -16.87
CA SER A 133 -11.09 4.63 -15.51
C SER A 133 -11.42 3.27 -14.88
N PRO A 134 -10.43 2.60 -14.23
CA PRO A 134 -10.67 1.39 -13.44
C PRO A 134 -10.92 1.69 -11.95
N TYR A 135 -10.74 2.94 -11.50
CA TYR A 135 -10.73 3.28 -10.07
C TYR A 135 -12.13 3.31 -9.46
N PRO A 136 -12.34 2.71 -8.25
CA PRO A 136 -13.63 2.74 -7.56
C PRO A 136 -14.10 4.16 -7.19
N PRO A 137 -15.40 4.34 -6.85
CA PRO A 137 -16.01 5.66 -6.72
C PRO A 137 -15.44 6.50 -5.58
N GLY A 138 -14.92 5.90 -4.51
CA GLY A 138 -14.25 6.65 -3.44
C GLY A 138 -12.97 7.32 -3.91
N ALA A 139 -12.19 6.64 -4.77
CA ALA A 139 -11.03 7.24 -5.41
C ALA A 139 -11.45 8.37 -6.36
N GLN A 140 -12.48 8.14 -7.17
CA GLN A 140 -13.03 9.14 -8.10
C GLN A 140 -13.48 10.42 -7.39
N MET A 141 -14.20 10.28 -6.27
CA MET A 141 -14.63 11.43 -5.47
C MET A 141 -13.45 12.17 -4.83
N PHE A 142 -12.39 11.45 -4.43
CA PHE A 142 -11.16 12.07 -3.93
C PHE A 142 -10.47 12.88 -5.03
N PHE A 143 -10.31 12.33 -6.23
CA PHE A 143 -9.70 13.05 -7.36
C PHE A 143 -10.48 14.32 -7.69
N ARG A 144 -11.81 14.23 -7.78
CA ARG A 144 -12.68 15.39 -8.00
C ARG A 144 -12.51 16.45 -6.91
N ALA A 145 -12.48 16.04 -5.63
CA ALA A 145 -12.37 16.97 -4.51
C ALA A 145 -11.03 17.75 -4.53
N ILE A 146 -9.91 17.05 -4.72
CA ILE A 146 -8.59 17.71 -4.73
C ILE A 146 -8.42 18.60 -5.96
N THR A 147 -8.82 18.14 -7.14
CA THR A 147 -8.73 18.95 -8.36
C THR A 147 -9.70 20.13 -8.36
N ALA A 148 -10.80 20.09 -7.57
CA ALA A 148 -11.68 21.24 -7.37
C ALA A 148 -11.05 22.33 -6.51
N ILE A 149 -10.14 21.98 -5.58
CA ILE A 149 -9.38 22.93 -4.78
C ILE A 149 -8.28 23.58 -5.64
N HIS A 150 -7.46 22.74 -6.25
CA HIS A 150 -6.40 23.18 -7.15
C HIS A 150 -6.03 22.05 -8.11
N GLU A 151 -6.18 22.31 -9.43
CA GLU A 151 -5.94 21.32 -10.47
C GLU A 151 -4.45 21.25 -10.82
N SER A 152 -3.71 20.38 -10.11
CA SER A 152 -2.30 20.12 -10.37
C SER A 152 -1.86 18.76 -9.81
N LEU A 153 -0.79 18.19 -10.36
CA LEU A 153 -0.14 17.00 -9.82
C LEU A 153 0.40 17.26 -8.41
N PHE A 154 0.88 18.46 -8.15
CA PHE A 154 1.42 18.84 -6.84
C PHE A 154 0.35 18.81 -5.74
N SER A 155 -0.86 19.31 -6.00
CA SER A 155 -1.94 19.27 -5.00
C SER A 155 -2.40 17.85 -4.68
N LEU A 156 -2.42 16.94 -5.66
CA LEU A 156 -2.66 15.51 -5.41
C LEU A 156 -1.55 14.90 -4.53
N LYS A 157 -0.28 15.17 -4.84
CA LYS A 157 0.86 14.69 -4.02
C LYS A 157 0.81 15.23 -2.60
N VAL A 158 0.50 16.52 -2.41
CA VAL A 158 0.33 17.14 -1.08
C VAL A 158 -0.79 16.44 -0.31
N ALA A 159 -1.93 16.17 -0.94
CA ALA A 159 -3.04 15.47 -0.31
C ALA A 159 -2.66 14.04 0.10
N PHE A 160 -1.89 13.31 -0.72
CA PHE A 160 -1.41 11.97 -0.39
C PHE A 160 -0.39 12.00 0.76
N VAL A 161 0.56 12.95 0.76
CA VAL A 161 1.50 13.13 1.88
C VAL A 161 0.76 13.52 3.16
N PHE A 162 -0.29 14.34 3.08
CA PHE A 162 -1.12 14.65 4.24
C PHE A 162 -1.80 13.39 4.81
N CYS A 163 -2.32 12.50 3.97
CA CYS A 163 -2.87 11.22 4.40
C CYS A 163 -1.80 10.34 5.07
N ASP A 164 -0.59 10.26 4.49
CA ASP A 164 0.54 9.51 5.04
C ASP A 164 0.97 10.03 6.41
N LEU A 165 1.10 11.34 6.58
CA LEU A 165 1.42 11.94 7.88
C LEU A 165 0.29 11.72 8.90
N THR A 166 -0.96 11.72 8.46
CA THR A 166 -2.12 11.40 9.32
C THR A 166 -2.08 9.94 9.78
N ILE A 167 -1.63 9.01 8.93
CA ILE A 167 -1.41 7.60 9.32
C ILE A 167 -0.41 7.53 10.50
N ILE A 168 0.68 8.30 10.48
CA ILE A 168 1.65 8.36 11.58
C ILE A 168 0.97 8.77 12.89
N LEU A 169 0.10 9.78 12.86
CA LEU A 169 -0.63 10.25 14.04
C LEU A 169 -1.60 9.19 14.57
N VAL A 170 -2.35 8.53 13.68
CA VAL A 170 -3.28 7.44 14.05
C VAL A 170 -2.52 6.25 14.62
N LEU A 171 -1.37 5.89 14.04
CA LEU A 171 -0.51 4.83 14.57
C LEU A 171 0.03 5.15 15.96
N LEU A 172 0.51 6.38 16.20
CA LEU A 172 0.96 6.80 17.52
C LEU A 172 -0.16 6.69 18.56
N GLU A 173 -1.37 7.03 18.18
CA GLU A 173 -2.54 6.91 19.06
C GLU A 173 -2.91 5.46 19.32
N ILE A 174 -2.88 4.58 18.32
CA ILE A 174 -3.09 3.13 18.49
C ILE A 174 -2.02 2.54 19.43
N LEU A 175 -0.75 2.87 19.21
CA LEU A 175 0.36 2.36 20.02
C LEU A 175 0.25 2.81 21.48
N ARG A 176 -0.11 4.08 21.72
CA ARG A 176 -0.33 4.59 23.07
C ARG A 176 -1.51 3.92 23.77
N SER A 177 -2.65 3.85 23.09
CA SER A 177 -3.87 3.29 23.67
C SER A 177 -3.79 1.77 23.93
N SER A 178 -2.93 1.05 23.19
CA SER A 178 -2.67 -0.36 23.38
C SER A 178 -1.50 -0.68 24.32
N GLY A 179 -0.85 0.35 24.92
CA GLY A 179 0.31 0.17 25.79
C GLY A 179 1.58 -0.31 25.06
N GLN A 180 1.58 -0.29 23.71
CA GLN A 180 2.73 -0.69 22.92
C GLN A 180 3.78 0.42 22.84
N GLY A 181 5.04 0.05 22.62
CA GLY A 181 6.12 1.02 22.46
C GLY A 181 5.91 1.96 21.27
N THR A 182 5.84 3.27 21.52
CA THR A 182 5.61 4.28 20.46
C THR A 182 6.72 4.33 19.40
N HIS A 183 7.90 3.75 19.67
CA HIS A 183 8.99 3.63 18.70
C HIS A 183 8.61 2.80 17.46
N TRP A 184 7.60 1.91 17.58
CA TRP A 184 7.09 1.12 16.46
C TRP A 184 6.47 1.96 15.34
N VAL A 185 6.14 3.23 15.59
CA VAL A 185 5.71 4.15 14.53
C VAL A 185 6.78 4.33 13.46
N LEU A 186 8.07 4.17 13.83
CA LEU A 186 9.18 4.27 12.89
C LEU A 186 9.23 3.09 11.90
N ALA A 187 8.65 1.94 12.25
CA ALA A 187 8.51 0.82 11.31
C ALA A 187 7.67 1.20 10.09
N TYR A 188 6.65 2.03 10.28
CA TYR A 188 5.91 2.64 9.18
C TYR A 188 6.66 3.84 8.59
N ALA A 189 6.93 4.85 9.43
CA ALA A 189 7.39 6.17 8.99
C ALA A 189 8.72 6.14 8.19
N TRP A 190 9.58 5.14 8.43
CA TRP A 190 10.89 5.00 7.82
C TRP A 190 10.91 4.13 6.56
N HIS A 191 9.75 3.61 6.15
CA HIS A 191 9.71 2.75 4.99
C HIS A 191 10.00 3.55 3.70
N PRO A 192 10.98 3.13 2.85
CA PRO A 192 11.38 3.91 1.68
C PRO A 192 10.28 4.09 0.63
N LEU A 193 9.36 3.13 0.47
CA LEU A 193 8.24 3.25 -0.47
C LEU A 193 7.29 4.42 -0.14
N LEU A 194 7.24 4.91 1.11
CA LEU A 194 6.46 6.10 1.43
C LEU A 194 7.03 7.38 0.80
N ALA A 195 8.35 7.44 0.64
CA ALA A 195 8.99 8.55 -0.05
C ALA A 195 8.81 8.42 -1.58
N THR A 196 9.05 7.24 -2.14
CA THR A 196 8.97 7.02 -3.60
C THR A 196 7.54 7.00 -4.11
N ASP A 197 6.67 6.18 -3.51
CA ASP A 197 5.34 5.89 -4.07
C ASP A 197 4.25 6.83 -3.57
N VAL A 198 4.42 7.44 -2.38
CA VAL A 198 3.45 8.41 -1.86
C VAL A 198 3.87 9.84 -2.20
N ALA A 199 5.07 10.26 -1.78
CA ALA A 199 5.52 11.62 -2.01
C ALA A 199 6.04 11.84 -3.44
N GLY A 200 6.61 10.81 -4.08
CA GLY A 200 7.15 10.85 -5.42
C GLY A 200 6.09 10.64 -6.50
N SER A 201 5.71 9.38 -6.76
CA SER A 201 4.74 9.00 -7.80
C SER A 201 3.29 9.39 -7.44
N GLY A 202 2.93 9.44 -6.16
CA GLY A 202 1.61 9.89 -5.71
C GLY A 202 0.51 8.86 -5.95
N HIS A 203 0.57 7.69 -5.27
CA HIS A 203 -0.44 6.65 -5.40
C HIS A 203 -1.62 6.83 -4.45
N ILE A 204 -2.84 6.69 -4.98
CA ILE A 204 -4.13 6.80 -4.25
C ILE A 204 -4.25 5.79 -3.11
N ASP A 205 -3.50 4.71 -3.15
CA ASP A 205 -3.51 3.63 -2.16
C ASP A 205 -3.41 4.16 -0.72
N ILE A 206 -2.64 5.23 -0.49
CA ILE A 206 -2.44 5.81 0.84
C ILE A 206 -3.72 6.34 1.48
N VAL A 207 -4.67 6.81 0.65
CA VAL A 207 -6.00 7.26 1.12
C VAL A 207 -6.79 6.07 1.66
N GLY A 208 -6.79 4.96 0.92
CA GLY A 208 -7.44 3.73 1.36
C GLY A 208 -6.78 3.13 2.61
N VAL A 209 -5.44 3.18 2.68
CA VAL A 209 -4.66 2.75 3.86
C VAL A 209 -5.03 3.57 5.10
N LEU A 210 -5.15 4.90 4.98
CA LEU A 210 -5.61 5.76 6.08
C LEU A 210 -7.00 5.36 6.56
N LEU A 211 -7.95 5.20 5.64
CA LEU A 211 -9.33 4.82 5.96
C LEU A 211 -9.38 3.44 6.63
N LEU A 212 -8.59 2.48 6.14
CA LEU A 212 -8.50 1.15 6.73
C LEU A 212 -7.89 1.20 8.15
N LEU A 213 -6.87 2.02 8.36
CA LEU A 213 -6.26 2.18 9.69
C LEU A 213 -7.22 2.86 10.67
N VAL A 214 -7.98 3.87 10.22
CA VAL A 214 -9.06 4.49 11.01
C VAL A 214 -10.12 3.46 11.37
N SER A 215 -10.51 2.60 10.42
CA SER A 215 -11.43 1.50 10.70
C SER A 215 -10.89 0.54 11.75
N ALA A 216 -9.61 0.15 11.67
CA ALA A 216 -8.94 -0.70 12.65
C ALA A 216 -8.91 -0.07 14.05
N ALA A 217 -8.59 1.23 14.13
CA ALA A 217 -8.60 2.00 15.37
C ALA A 217 -10.01 2.08 15.99
N ALA A 218 -11.02 2.31 15.15
CA ALA A 218 -12.42 2.37 15.57
C ALA A 218 -12.94 1.02 16.08
N LEU A 219 -12.53 -0.10 15.46
CA LEU A 219 -12.83 -1.45 15.96
C LEU A 219 -12.26 -1.65 17.36
N GLY A 220 -11.00 -1.26 17.60
CA GLY A 220 -10.37 -1.35 18.92
C GLY A 220 -11.12 -0.55 19.99
N ARG A 221 -11.69 0.58 19.61
CA ARG A 221 -12.50 1.44 20.49
C ARG A 221 -14.00 1.06 20.53
N ARG A 222 -14.40 0.00 19.83
CA ARG A 222 -15.80 -0.43 19.68
C ARG A 222 -16.74 0.63 19.05
N TRP A 223 -16.18 1.55 18.27
CA TRP A 223 -16.93 2.54 17.47
C TRP A 223 -17.42 1.88 16.17
N ARG A 224 -18.41 1.01 16.30
CA ARG A 224 -18.81 0.05 15.29
C ARG A 224 -19.26 0.68 13.96
N ALA A 225 -20.04 1.75 14.03
CA ALA A 225 -20.49 2.46 12.82
C ALA A 225 -19.32 3.13 12.09
N VAL A 226 -18.41 3.82 12.83
CA VAL A 226 -17.22 4.43 12.25
C VAL A 226 -16.32 3.36 11.63
N ALA A 227 -16.14 2.23 12.30
CA ALA A 227 -15.33 1.12 11.78
C ALA A 227 -15.91 0.57 10.47
N ALA A 228 -17.24 0.35 10.41
CA ALA A 228 -17.89 -0.16 9.21
C ALA A 228 -17.83 0.84 8.04
N VAL A 229 -18.14 2.12 8.30
CA VAL A 229 -18.12 3.16 7.25
C VAL A 229 -16.70 3.39 6.73
N ALA A 230 -15.70 3.52 7.62
CA ALA A 230 -14.30 3.70 7.21
C ALA A 230 -13.78 2.49 6.42
N PHE A 231 -14.18 1.26 6.80
CA PHE A 231 -13.89 0.05 6.02
C PHE A 231 -14.54 0.10 4.62
N GLY A 232 -15.82 0.42 4.54
CA GLY A 232 -16.52 0.56 3.27
C GLY A 232 -15.87 1.60 2.37
N LEU A 233 -15.48 2.74 2.91
CA LEU A 233 -14.76 3.79 2.19
C LEU A 233 -13.37 3.32 1.72
N ALA A 234 -12.63 2.55 2.53
CA ALA A 234 -11.35 1.96 2.11
C ALA A 234 -11.53 1.02 0.90
N VAL A 235 -12.58 0.17 0.92
CA VAL A 235 -12.96 -0.68 -0.23
C VAL A 235 -13.37 0.16 -1.43
N ALA A 236 -14.05 1.30 -1.21
CA ALA A 236 -14.45 2.22 -2.28
C ALA A 236 -13.27 3.01 -2.88
N VAL A 237 -12.09 3.03 -2.23
CA VAL A 237 -10.84 3.54 -2.82
C VAL A 237 -10.15 2.46 -3.65
N LYS A 238 -10.07 1.24 -3.14
CA LYS A 238 -9.47 0.06 -3.81
C LYS A 238 -10.04 -1.22 -3.22
N PHE A 239 -10.29 -2.23 -4.04
CA PHE A 239 -11.02 -3.43 -3.62
C PHE A 239 -10.26 -4.37 -2.67
N LEU A 240 -8.93 -4.25 -2.56
CA LEU A 240 -8.09 -5.15 -1.75
C LEU A 240 -8.62 -5.38 -0.32
N PRO A 241 -9.06 -4.36 0.46
CA PRO A 241 -9.53 -4.58 1.82
C PRO A 241 -10.74 -5.49 1.96
N ILE A 242 -11.49 -5.79 0.88
CA ILE A 242 -12.69 -6.65 0.96
C ILE A 242 -12.40 -8.00 1.59
N VAL A 243 -11.18 -8.54 1.43
CA VAL A 243 -10.74 -9.80 2.01
C VAL A 243 -10.74 -9.81 3.54
N LEU A 244 -10.76 -8.63 4.15
CA LEU A 244 -10.80 -8.46 5.61
C LEU A 244 -12.22 -8.56 6.21
N LEU A 245 -13.26 -8.66 5.37
CA LEU A 245 -14.65 -8.69 5.83
C LEU A 245 -14.91 -9.71 6.95
N PRO A 246 -14.32 -10.94 6.95
CA PRO A 246 -14.49 -11.88 8.06
C PRO A 246 -14.02 -11.35 9.41
N LEU A 247 -13.02 -10.46 9.44
CA LEU A 247 -12.53 -9.89 10.70
C LEU A 247 -13.55 -8.96 11.37
N TYR A 248 -14.54 -8.47 10.63
CA TYR A 248 -15.64 -7.62 11.13
C TYR A 248 -16.82 -8.43 11.67
N TRP A 249 -16.89 -9.76 11.37
CA TRP A 249 -17.96 -10.64 11.80
C TRP A 249 -18.14 -10.62 13.32
N LYS A 250 -19.38 -10.37 13.79
CA LYS A 250 -19.72 -10.20 15.21
C LYS A 250 -19.00 -9.05 15.95
N ARG A 251 -18.21 -8.22 15.25
CA ARG A 251 -17.58 -7.01 15.80
C ARG A 251 -18.34 -5.75 15.43
N VAL A 252 -19.01 -5.74 14.28
CA VAL A 252 -19.95 -4.70 13.86
C VAL A 252 -21.38 -5.27 13.83
N ARG A 253 -22.39 -4.42 13.96
CA ARG A 253 -23.80 -4.80 13.87
C ARG A 253 -24.22 -4.77 12.40
N ILE A 254 -25.26 -5.54 12.04
CA ILE A 254 -25.82 -5.55 10.67
C ILE A 254 -26.20 -4.14 10.20
N ARG A 255 -26.83 -3.34 11.07
CA ARG A 255 -27.18 -1.94 10.77
C ARG A 255 -25.98 -1.06 10.41
N ASP A 256 -24.83 -1.29 11.05
CA ASP A 256 -23.60 -0.54 10.77
C ASP A 256 -23.04 -0.95 9.39
N GLY A 257 -23.17 -2.23 9.03
CA GLY A 257 -22.84 -2.74 7.69
C GLY A 257 -23.77 -2.18 6.61
N ILE A 258 -25.08 -2.08 6.88
CA ILE A 258 -26.07 -1.46 5.97
C ILE A 258 -25.71 0.02 5.78
N LEU A 259 -25.38 0.74 6.86
CA LEU A 259 -24.94 2.13 6.76
C LEU A 259 -23.70 2.28 5.87
N ALA A 260 -22.69 1.43 6.06
CA ALA A 260 -21.49 1.42 5.24
C ALA A 260 -21.82 1.14 3.76
N ALA A 261 -22.67 0.15 3.49
CA ALA A 261 -23.11 -0.17 2.12
C ALA A 261 -23.89 1.00 1.50
N ALA A 262 -24.74 1.68 2.26
CA ALA A 262 -25.47 2.86 1.80
C ALA A 262 -24.51 4.02 1.46
N VAL A 263 -23.51 4.29 2.31
CA VAL A 263 -22.48 5.31 2.04
C VAL A 263 -21.73 4.99 0.77
N VAL A 264 -21.27 3.74 0.58
CA VAL A 264 -20.56 3.32 -0.63
C VAL A 264 -21.50 3.41 -1.85
N GLY A 265 -22.76 2.99 -1.71
CA GLY A 265 -23.76 3.10 -2.78
C GLY A 265 -24.01 4.54 -3.22
N LEU A 266 -24.06 5.48 -2.27
CA LEU A 266 -24.21 6.91 -2.56
C LEU A 266 -23.01 7.47 -3.36
N LEU A 267 -21.81 6.96 -3.17
CA LEU A 267 -20.65 7.37 -3.96
C LEU A 267 -20.76 6.94 -5.43
N TYR A 268 -21.56 5.92 -5.76
CA TYR A 268 -21.80 5.50 -7.16
C TYR A 268 -22.88 6.35 -7.85
N VAL A 269 -23.74 7.03 -7.10
CA VAL A 269 -24.89 7.78 -7.67
C VAL A 269 -24.49 8.76 -8.79
N PRO A 270 -23.41 9.57 -8.65
CA PRO A 270 -23.00 10.50 -9.71
C PRO A 270 -22.53 9.81 -11.00
N PHE A 271 -22.20 8.52 -10.93
CA PHE A 271 -21.62 7.77 -12.04
C PHE A 271 -22.61 6.80 -12.70
N LEU A 272 -23.84 6.67 -12.18
CA LEU A 272 -24.85 5.77 -12.75
C LEU A 272 -25.10 6.13 -14.22
N ASN A 273 -25.09 5.10 -15.06
CA ASN A 273 -25.45 5.22 -16.48
C ASN A 273 -26.69 4.38 -16.75
N HIS A 274 -27.81 5.02 -17.08
CA HIS A 274 -29.12 4.36 -17.27
C HIS A 274 -29.47 3.38 -16.14
N GLY A 275 -29.19 3.76 -14.88
CA GLY A 275 -29.45 2.95 -13.70
C GLY A 275 -28.46 1.80 -13.46
N ARG A 276 -27.43 1.67 -14.28
CA ARG A 276 -26.37 0.64 -14.12
C ARG A 276 -25.13 1.21 -13.45
N ILE A 277 -24.52 0.41 -12.58
CA ILE A 277 -23.24 0.74 -11.95
C ILE A 277 -22.11 0.53 -12.98
N PRO A 278 -21.36 1.57 -13.34
CA PRO A 278 -20.25 1.43 -14.26
C PRO A 278 -19.04 0.82 -13.54
N ILE A 279 -18.31 -0.04 -14.22
CA ILE A 279 -17.08 -0.67 -13.73
C ILE A 279 -15.85 -0.24 -14.53
N GLY A 280 -16.02 0.63 -15.54
CA GLY A 280 -14.95 1.09 -16.42
C GLY A 280 -14.13 -0.06 -17.03
N SER A 281 -12.81 0.07 -17.00
CA SER A 281 -11.89 -0.94 -17.52
C SER A 281 -11.50 -2.03 -16.52
N LEU A 282 -12.17 -2.15 -15.35
CA LEU A 282 -11.82 -3.16 -14.35
C LEU A 282 -11.83 -4.59 -14.90
N GLY A 283 -12.79 -4.92 -15.77
CA GLY A 283 -12.84 -6.23 -16.43
C GLY A 283 -11.64 -6.50 -17.37
N THR A 284 -11.17 -5.47 -18.07
CA THR A 284 -9.97 -5.54 -18.92
C THR A 284 -8.72 -5.69 -18.06
N TYR A 285 -8.64 -4.93 -16.95
CA TYR A 285 -7.55 -5.03 -15.99
C TYR A 285 -7.38 -6.47 -15.48
N VAL A 286 -8.45 -7.09 -15.01
CA VAL A 286 -8.44 -8.47 -14.51
C VAL A 286 -7.98 -9.47 -15.59
N ARG A 287 -8.42 -9.29 -16.83
CA ARG A 287 -8.14 -10.24 -17.93
C ARG A 287 -6.75 -10.10 -18.52
N SER A 288 -6.22 -8.85 -18.60
CA SER A 288 -5.07 -8.56 -19.47
C SER A 288 -3.83 -8.06 -18.73
N PHE A 289 -3.96 -7.49 -17.53
CA PHE A 289 -2.81 -6.93 -16.83
C PHE A 289 -2.09 -7.99 -16.01
N ARG A 290 -0.77 -8.06 -16.18
CA ARG A 290 0.14 -8.98 -15.47
C ARG A 290 1.38 -8.24 -15.02
N PHE A 291 1.76 -8.42 -13.76
CA PHE A 291 2.99 -7.87 -13.22
C PHE A 291 3.37 -8.58 -11.91
N ASN A 292 4.55 -9.19 -11.86
CA ASN A 292 5.11 -9.80 -10.65
C ASN A 292 4.18 -10.84 -9.99
N ASP A 293 3.64 -11.77 -10.79
CA ASP A 293 2.51 -12.64 -10.49
C ASP A 293 2.80 -14.15 -10.57
N PRO A 294 3.89 -14.69 -9.98
CA PRO A 294 4.29 -16.09 -10.21
C PRO A 294 3.23 -17.10 -9.77
N VAL A 295 2.48 -16.84 -8.71
CA VAL A 295 1.41 -17.71 -8.22
C VAL A 295 0.20 -17.62 -9.16
N PHE A 296 -0.18 -16.40 -9.57
CA PHE A 296 -1.29 -16.21 -10.49
C PHE A 296 -1.02 -16.85 -11.85
N ALA A 297 0.19 -16.68 -12.40
CA ALA A 297 0.61 -17.31 -13.64
C ALA A 297 0.54 -18.84 -13.58
N ALA A 298 0.80 -19.43 -12.41
CA ALA A 298 0.60 -20.89 -12.21
C ALA A 298 -0.89 -21.25 -12.17
N LEU A 299 -1.73 -20.44 -11.54
CA LEU A 299 -3.18 -20.65 -11.49
C LEU A 299 -3.85 -20.51 -12.87
N GLU A 300 -3.39 -19.58 -13.71
CA GLU A 300 -3.92 -19.38 -15.07
C GLU A 300 -3.71 -20.60 -15.99
N ARG A 301 -2.78 -21.49 -15.66
CA ARG A 301 -2.59 -22.75 -16.43
C ARG A 301 -3.74 -23.75 -16.26
N VAL A 302 -4.51 -23.59 -15.18
CA VAL A 302 -5.59 -24.52 -14.80
C VAL A 302 -6.96 -23.87 -14.67
N ALA A 303 -7.04 -22.53 -14.69
CA ALA A 303 -8.26 -21.77 -14.52
C ALA A 303 -8.27 -20.51 -15.38
N ALA A 304 -9.45 -20.08 -15.85
CA ALA A 304 -9.57 -18.81 -16.56
C ALA A 304 -9.25 -17.62 -15.63
N PRO A 305 -8.74 -16.46 -16.14
CA PRO A 305 -8.26 -15.33 -15.35
C PRO A 305 -9.24 -14.83 -14.28
N GLN A 306 -10.52 -14.76 -14.61
CA GLN A 306 -11.55 -14.32 -13.65
C GLN A 306 -11.70 -15.27 -12.45
N PHE A 307 -11.54 -16.58 -12.66
CA PHE A 307 -11.56 -17.57 -11.58
C PHE A 307 -10.27 -17.52 -10.76
N ALA A 308 -9.12 -17.31 -11.41
CA ALA A 308 -7.84 -17.12 -10.72
C ALA A 308 -7.85 -15.89 -9.80
N VAL A 309 -8.45 -14.75 -10.24
CA VAL A 309 -8.68 -13.58 -9.37
C VAL A 309 -9.64 -13.92 -8.23
N GLY A 310 -10.69 -14.68 -8.49
CA GLY A 310 -11.59 -15.19 -7.45
C GLY A 310 -10.84 -15.99 -6.38
N LEU A 311 -9.90 -16.85 -6.79
CA LEU A 311 -9.04 -17.62 -5.87
C LEU A 311 -8.14 -16.71 -5.03
N ALA A 312 -7.60 -15.63 -5.60
CA ALA A 312 -6.82 -14.65 -4.86
C ALA A 312 -7.66 -13.98 -3.73
N VAL A 313 -8.90 -13.61 -4.02
CA VAL A 313 -9.83 -13.07 -3.02
C VAL A 313 -10.17 -14.12 -1.97
N VAL A 314 -10.47 -15.36 -2.38
CA VAL A 314 -10.77 -16.48 -1.48
C VAL A 314 -9.60 -16.78 -0.57
N ALA A 315 -8.36 -16.77 -1.05
CA ALA A 315 -7.16 -16.99 -0.24
C ALA A 315 -7.09 -15.99 0.91
N GLY A 316 -7.21 -14.69 0.63
CA GLY A 316 -7.23 -13.66 1.67
C GLY A 316 -8.42 -13.83 2.63
N PHE A 317 -9.59 -14.14 2.12
CA PHE A 317 -10.80 -14.33 2.92
C PHE A 317 -10.66 -15.53 3.88
N LEU A 318 -10.12 -16.67 3.42
CA LEU A 318 -9.87 -17.85 4.27
C LEU A 318 -8.85 -17.57 5.36
N VAL A 319 -7.76 -16.83 5.05
CA VAL A 319 -6.80 -16.38 6.06
C VAL A 319 -7.47 -15.48 7.09
N ALA A 320 -8.35 -14.56 6.66
CA ALA A 320 -9.11 -13.71 7.58
C ALA A 320 -10.04 -14.52 8.48
N LEU A 321 -10.76 -15.51 7.94
CA LEU A 321 -11.60 -16.43 8.71
C LEU A 321 -10.78 -17.22 9.74
N TRP A 322 -9.65 -17.77 9.30
CA TRP A 322 -8.78 -18.54 10.18
C TRP A 322 -8.24 -17.67 11.32
N LEU A 323 -7.74 -16.46 11.04
CA LEU A 323 -7.29 -15.53 12.07
C LEU A 323 -8.43 -15.12 13.00
N ARG A 324 -9.63 -14.91 12.46
CA ARG A 324 -10.83 -14.58 13.25
C ARG A 324 -11.22 -15.69 14.20
N SER A 325 -11.08 -16.96 13.79
CA SER A 325 -11.36 -18.13 14.63
C SER A 325 -10.34 -18.34 15.76
N LYS A 326 -9.10 -17.89 15.57
CA LYS A 326 -8.00 -18.05 16.53
C LYS A 326 -7.85 -16.88 17.49
N ALA A 327 -8.21 -15.66 17.07
CA ALA A 327 -8.03 -14.46 17.87
C ALA A 327 -9.21 -14.23 18.80
N THR A 328 -8.98 -14.40 20.12
CA THR A 328 -9.93 -14.00 21.18
C THR A 328 -9.92 -12.48 21.36
N GLU A 329 -8.74 -11.86 21.25
CA GLU A 329 -8.54 -10.42 21.39
C GLU A 329 -8.37 -9.74 20.05
N TRP A 330 -8.65 -8.42 20.02
CA TRP A 330 -8.46 -7.59 18.84
C TRP A 330 -7.00 -7.14 18.73
N SER A 331 -6.41 -7.38 17.57
CA SER A 331 -5.12 -6.79 17.17
C SER A 331 -5.20 -6.30 15.73
N SER A 332 -4.73 -5.07 15.48
CA SER A 332 -4.67 -4.52 14.12
C SER A 332 -3.69 -5.28 13.22
N ASP A 333 -2.70 -5.97 13.79
CA ASP A 333 -1.71 -6.77 13.03
C ASP A 333 -2.35 -7.94 12.27
N THR A 334 -3.58 -8.35 12.68
CA THR A 334 -4.34 -9.39 11.96
C THR A 334 -4.74 -8.96 10.55
N PHE A 335 -4.67 -7.65 10.20
CA PHE A 335 -5.03 -7.16 8.87
C PHE A 335 -3.96 -7.45 7.81
N ALA A 336 -2.69 -7.59 8.19
CA ALA A 336 -1.60 -7.77 7.24
C ALA A 336 -1.71 -9.08 6.43
N TRP A 337 -1.90 -10.22 7.10
CA TRP A 337 -1.84 -11.53 6.46
C TRP A 337 -2.94 -11.83 5.44
N PRO A 338 -4.23 -11.48 5.66
CA PRO A 338 -5.26 -11.69 4.64
C PRO A 338 -4.98 -10.91 3.36
N MET A 339 -4.56 -9.65 3.50
CA MET A 339 -4.19 -8.82 2.34
C MET A 339 -2.93 -9.35 1.64
N ALA A 340 -1.91 -9.76 2.41
CA ALA A 340 -0.71 -10.37 1.85
C ALA A 340 -1.01 -11.67 1.09
N ALA A 341 -1.88 -12.54 1.63
CA ALA A 341 -2.28 -13.78 0.97
C ALA A 341 -3.04 -13.51 -0.34
N SER A 342 -3.91 -12.50 -0.36
CA SER A 342 -4.61 -12.09 -1.58
C SER A 342 -3.64 -11.52 -2.62
N LEU A 343 -2.73 -10.64 -2.20
CA LEU A 343 -1.71 -10.06 -3.10
C LEU A 343 -0.77 -11.13 -3.66
N LEU A 344 -0.37 -12.11 -2.86
CA LEU A 344 0.49 -13.22 -3.32
C LEU A 344 -0.12 -13.99 -4.49
N CYS A 345 -1.45 -14.08 -4.54
CA CYS A 345 -2.21 -14.76 -5.59
C CYS A 345 -2.78 -13.78 -6.65
N ALA A 346 -2.45 -12.48 -6.59
CA ALA A 346 -3.01 -11.48 -7.48
C ALA A 346 -2.31 -11.47 -8.86
N PRO A 347 -3.01 -11.04 -9.95
CA PRO A 347 -2.43 -10.93 -11.29
C PRO A 347 -1.43 -9.79 -11.43
N VAL A 348 -1.45 -8.85 -10.49
CA VAL A 348 -0.60 -7.65 -10.50
C VAL A 348 -0.19 -7.33 -9.08
N VAL A 349 1.12 -7.25 -8.85
CA VAL A 349 1.70 -6.86 -7.56
C VAL A 349 2.76 -5.79 -7.79
N TYR A 350 2.33 -4.55 -7.85
CA TYR A 350 3.22 -3.39 -7.90
C TYR A 350 3.79 -3.05 -6.51
N PRO A 351 4.95 -2.39 -6.41
CA PRO A 351 5.54 -1.99 -5.13
C PRO A 351 4.59 -1.22 -4.22
N TRP A 352 3.81 -0.28 -4.75
CA TRP A 352 2.84 0.52 -3.99
C TRP A 352 1.63 -0.27 -3.47
N TYR A 353 1.36 -1.48 -3.99
CA TYR A 353 0.32 -2.34 -3.41
C TYR A 353 0.69 -2.82 -2.01
N LEU A 354 2.00 -2.90 -1.70
CA LEU A 354 2.46 -3.30 -0.37
C LEU A 354 2.32 -2.19 0.68
N LEU A 355 1.99 -0.93 0.28
CA LEU A 355 1.64 0.15 1.21
C LEU A 355 0.49 -0.24 2.14
N TRP A 356 -0.47 -1.05 1.64
CA TRP A 356 -1.61 -1.54 2.41
C TRP A 356 -1.22 -2.37 3.63
N LEU A 357 -0.04 -2.97 3.62
CA LEU A 357 0.45 -3.86 4.68
C LEU A 357 1.21 -3.08 5.77
N LEU A 358 1.85 -1.96 5.41
CA LEU A 358 2.82 -1.26 6.25
C LEU A 358 2.32 -0.86 7.64
N PRO A 359 1.09 -0.35 7.84
CA PRO A 359 0.62 0.01 9.18
C PRO A 359 0.42 -1.17 10.12
N PHE A 360 0.37 -2.40 9.59
CA PHE A 360 -0.02 -3.60 10.30
C PHE A 360 1.15 -4.58 10.57
N VAL A 361 2.39 -4.20 10.22
CA VAL A 361 3.58 -5.08 10.33
C VAL A 361 4.46 -4.68 11.52
N ARG A 362 4.11 -5.13 12.73
CA ARG A 362 4.78 -4.75 13.98
C ARG A 362 5.15 -5.94 14.87
N SER A 363 4.95 -7.16 14.41
CA SER A 363 5.20 -8.38 15.18
C SER A 363 6.22 -9.28 14.50
N ALA A 364 6.86 -10.16 15.26
CA ALA A 364 7.80 -11.14 14.71
C ALA A 364 7.15 -12.03 13.63
N SER A 365 5.86 -12.30 13.73
CA SER A 365 5.13 -13.08 12.73
C SER A 365 4.97 -12.35 11.40
N THR A 366 5.06 -11.01 11.37
CA THR A 366 4.93 -10.22 10.14
C THR A 366 6.28 -9.89 9.48
N VAL A 367 7.41 -10.41 10.00
CA VAL A 367 8.74 -10.22 9.40
C VAL A 367 8.80 -10.66 7.93
N PRO A 368 8.19 -11.77 7.49
CA PRO A 368 8.18 -12.14 6.08
C PRO A 368 7.52 -11.06 5.19
N ILE A 369 6.46 -10.41 5.69
CA ILE A 369 5.80 -9.31 4.99
C ILE A 369 6.72 -8.08 4.93
N ILE A 370 7.43 -7.76 6.03
CA ILE A 370 8.41 -6.66 6.04
C ILE A 370 9.52 -6.92 5.01
N ILE A 371 10.02 -8.16 4.92
CA ILE A 371 11.01 -8.54 3.91
C ILE A 371 10.42 -8.33 2.51
N TRP A 372 9.16 -8.74 2.28
CA TRP A 372 8.50 -8.56 0.99
C TRP A 372 8.46 -7.11 0.55
N THR A 373 8.11 -6.18 1.46
CA THR A 373 8.03 -4.75 1.13
C THR A 373 9.37 -4.14 0.70
N VAL A 374 10.49 -4.80 0.99
CA VAL A 374 11.83 -4.38 0.56
C VAL A 374 12.32 -5.21 -0.63
N SER A 375 12.11 -6.53 -0.63
CA SER A 375 12.56 -7.40 -1.71
C SER A 375 11.82 -7.18 -3.03
N ILE A 376 10.67 -6.47 -3.03
CA ILE A 376 9.96 -6.05 -4.24
C ILE A 376 10.67 -4.91 -4.99
N ILE A 377 11.56 -4.14 -4.34
CA ILE A 377 12.24 -2.97 -4.93
C ILE A 377 12.89 -3.26 -6.29
N PRO A 378 13.56 -4.40 -6.53
CA PRO A 378 14.13 -4.69 -7.84
C PRO A 378 13.11 -4.75 -8.99
N THR A 379 11.80 -4.91 -8.72
CA THR A 379 10.79 -4.93 -9.79
C THR A 379 10.68 -3.61 -10.53
N TYR A 380 11.11 -2.48 -9.92
CA TYR A 380 11.24 -1.20 -10.64
C TYR A 380 12.15 -1.29 -11.88
N TYR A 381 13.01 -2.29 -11.99
CA TYR A 381 13.84 -2.52 -13.17
C TYR A 381 13.05 -2.63 -14.47
N VAL A 382 11.78 -3.01 -14.39
CA VAL A 382 10.88 -3.08 -15.55
C VAL A 382 10.70 -1.72 -16.22
N TRP A 383 10.68 -0.60 -15.46
CA TRP A 383 10.64 0.75 -16.04
C TRP A 383 11.88 1.06 -16.87
N HIS A 384 13.05 0.60 -16.43
CA HIS A 384 14.28 0.72 -17.22
C HIS A 384 14.24 -0.19 -18.47
N LEU A 385 13.74 -1.41 -18.34
CA LEU A 385 13.56 -2.30 -19.50
C LEU A 385 12.67 -1.67 -20.57
N ARG A 386 11.62 -0.96 -20.15
CA ARG A 386 10.74 -0.23 -21.08
C ARG A 386 11.48 0.87 -21.85
N THR A 387 12.43 1.58 -21.23
CA THR A 387 13.26 2.58 -21.95
C THR A 387 14.20 1.96 -22.97
N LEU A 388 14.38 0.63 -22.93
CA LEU A 388 15.16 -0.17 -23.86
C LEU A 388 14.29 -0.96 -24.84
N ASP A 389 13.01 -0.60 -24.99
CA ASP A 389 12.00 -1.28 -25.82
C ASP A 389 11.87 -2.78 -25.53
N ARG A 390 12.11 -3.17 -24.26
CA ARG A 390 11.91 -4.55 -23.78
C ARG A 390 10.49 -4.74 -23.25
N PRO A 391 9.97 -5.98 -23.28
CA PRO A 391 8.64 -6.30 -22.77
C PRO A 391 8.42 -5.84 -21.33
N TRP A 392 7.20 -5.42 -21.03
CA TRP A 392 6.74 -5.05 -19.66
C TRP A 392 6.53 -6.30 -18.81
N LEU A 393 7.61 -7.00 -18.49
CA LEU A 393 7.61 -8.26 -17.74
C LEU A 393 8.70 -8.21 -16.66
N VAL A 394 8.36 -8.67 -15.46
CA VAL A 394 9.35 -8.81 -14.38
C VAL A 394 10.26 -10.01 -14.69
N PRO A 395 11.59 -9.81 -14.77
CA PRO A 395 12.52 -10.92 -14.99
C PRO A 395 12.39 -12.01 -13.92
N GLY A 396 12.41 -13.27 -14.34
CA GLY A 396 12.23 -14.40 -13.43
C GLY A 396 13.20 -14.43 -12.24
N TRP A 397 14.46 -13.99 -12.41
CA TRP A 397 15.42 -13.93 -11.32
C TRP A 397 15.02 -12.90 -10.23
N ILE A 398 14.33 -11.81 -10.59
CA ILE A 398 13.80 -10.82 -9.62
C ILE A 398 12.70 -11.49 -8.80
N MET A 399 11.77 -12.20 -9.45
CA MET A 399 10.70 -12.92 -8.75
C MET A 399 11.26 -14.01 -7.82
N VAL A 400 12.26 -14.76 -8.27
CA VAL A 400 12.94 -15.78 -7.43
C VAL A 400 13.61 -15.13 -6.23
N PHE A 401 14.31 -14.01 -6.41
CA PHE A 401 14.90 -13.25 -5.30
C PHE A 401 13.84 -12.75 -4.32
N GLU A 402 12.77 -12.12 -4.81
CA GLU A 402 11.71 -11.54 -4.01
C GLU A 402 10.97 -12.60 -3.19
N TYR A 403 10.32 -13.53 -3.87
CA TYR A 403 9.49 -14.55 -3.21
C TYR A 403 10.33 -15.58 -2.46
N GLY A 404 11.54 -15.87 -2.92
CA GLY A 404 12.52 -16.72 -2.22
C GLY A 404 12.96 -16.10 -0.89
N SER A 405 13.17 -14.77 -0.85
CA SER A 405 13.48 -14.03 0.38
C SER A 405 12.33 -14.10 1.38
N VAL A 406 11.09 -13.94 0.91
CA VAL A 406 9.87 -14.05 1.74
C VAL A 406 9.70 -15.46 2.29
N ALA A 407 9.83 -16.48 1.44
CA ALA A 407 9.70 -17.88 1.85
C ALA A 407 10.79 -18.27 2.87
N THR A 408 12.03 -17.84 2.64
CA THR A 408 13.14 -18.06 3.59
C THR A 408 12.87 -17.41 4.93
N ALA A 409 12.40 -16.17 4.96
CA ALA A 409 12.05 -15.48 6.20
C ALA A 409 10.90 -16.19 6.93
N ALA A 410 9.88 -16.65 6.21
CA ALA A 410 8.76 -17.42 6.79
C ALA A 410 9.25 -18.73 7.40
N ALA A 411 10.10 -19.49 6.69
CA ALA A 411 10.67 -20.74 7.18
C ALA A 411 11.52 -20.54 8.45
N ILE A 412 12.36 -19.49 8.50
CA ILE A 412 13.16 -19.15 9.68
C ILE A 412 12.26 -18.84 10.91
N ILE A 413 11.21 -18.05 10.70
CA ILE A 413 10.27 -17.69 11.79
C ILE A 413 9.56 -18.92 12.30
N GLU A 414 9.03 -19.79 11.44
CA GLU A 414 8.33 -21.02 11.87
C GLU A 414 9.27 -22.00 12.55
N PHE A 415 10.49 -22.19 12.04
CA PHE A 415 11.51 -23.02 12.69
C PHE A 415 11.84 -22.55 14.11
N ARG A 416 12.01 -21.23 14.30
CA ARG A 416 12.24 -20.64 15.63
C ARG A 416 11.04 -20.85 16.57
N ARG A 417 9.82 -20.78 16.03
CA ARG A 417 8.59 -21.02 16.78
C ARG A 417 8.48 -22.47 17.24
N LEU A 418 8.77 -23.43 16.36
CA LEU A 418 8.77 -24.86 16.68
C LEU A 418 9.81 -25.20 17.75
N ARG A 419 11.05 -24.69 17.61
CA ARG A 419 12.11 -24.88 18.62
C ARG A 419 11.72 -24.35 20.00
N ARG A 420 11.04 -23.21 20.08
CA ARG A 420 10.57 -22.67 21.38
C ARG A 420 9.46 -23.50 22.00
N ARG A 421 8.67 -24.22 21.22
CA ARG A 421 7.62 -25.13 21.72
C ARG A 421 8.18 -26.48 22.21
N SER A 422 9.28 -26.93 21.59
CA SER A 422 9.94 -28.19 21.96
C SER A 422 10.96 -28.05 23.09
N ALA A 423 11.32 -26.83 23.50
CA ALA A 423 12.19 -26.63 24.68
C ALA A 423 11.43 -27.07 25.95
N PRO A 424 12.00 -27.98 26.79
CA PRO A 424 11.37 -28.42 28.03
C PRO A 424 11.11 -27.18 28.89
N ARG A 425 9.88 -27.05 29.42
CA ARG A 425 9.60 -26.09 30.49
C ARG A 425 10.50 -26.50 31.65
N SER A 426 11.58 -25.74 31.90
CA SER A 426 12.34 -25.92 33.14
C SER A 426 11.34 -25.78 34.30
N SER A 427 11.10 -26.88 35.01
CA SER A 427 10.44 -26.89 36.30
C SER A 427 11.25 -25.99 37.22
N ILE A 428 10.78 -24.75 37.36
CA ILE A 428 11.20 -23.92 38.51
C ILE A 428 10.27 -24.35 39.62
N GLU A 429 10.80 -25.26 40.47
CA GLU A 429 10.32 -25.44 41.83
C GLU A 429 10.73 -24.24 42.69
#